data_d3c1b307a078e50f69a6e99fa1e87ea1
#
_entry.id   d3c1b307a078e50f69a6e99fa1e87ea1
#
_cell.length_a   1.000
_cell.length_b   1.000
_cell.length_c   1.000
_cell.angle_alpha   90.00
_cell.angle_beta   90.00
_cell.angle_gamma   90.00
#
_symmetry.space_group_name_H-M   'P 1'
#
loop_
_entity.id
_entity.type
_entity.pdbx_description
1 polymer ?
#
loop_
_entity_poly.entity_id
_entity_poly.type
_entity_poly.pdbx_seq_one_letter_code
_entity_poly.pdbx_strand_id
1 'polypeptide(L)'
;MKHLLIILSILLLSSPVIGESKTIETLYEWKTPSGIQWREIGDKDFHAKYKGDVVIGRPHGVGTLVYPDGNKYVGEWMNGLFHGQGIYTIASDGYSYVGEYRIGSLWNGTMKEKDGTIDYKVVNWKKIKQ
;
A
#
# COMPACT_ATOMS: atom_id res chain seq x y z
N MET A 1 10.48 38.79 -15.12
CA MET A 1 11.01 38.88 -13.76
C MET A 1 9.92 38.87 -12.69
N LYS A 2 8.91 39.72 -12.80
CA LYS A 2 7.79 39.74 -11.82
C LYS A 2 6.98 38.43 -11.79
N HIS A 3 6.77 37.81 -12.93
CA HIS A 3 6.04 36.52 -13.02
C HIS A 3 6.82 35.34 -12.40
N LEU A 4 8.13 35.34 -12.50
CA LEU A 4 8.98 34.31 -11.93
C LEU A 4 8.96 34.34 -10.39
N LEU A 5 8.93 35.56 -9.82
CA LEU A 5 8.84 35.76 -8.37
C LEU A 5 7.49 35.32 -7.81
N ILE A 6 6.40 35.56 -8.54
CA ILE A 6 5.06 35.14 -8.16
C ILE A 6 4.93 33.62 -8.21
N ILE A 7 5.48 32.97 -9.25
CA ILE A 7 5.49 31.50 -9.38
C ILE A 7 6.30 30.86 -8.26
N LEU A 8 7.45 31.44 -7.93
CA LEU A 8 8.28 30.94 -6.83
C LEU A 8 7.60 31.10 -5.48
N SER A 9 6.89 32.22 -5.28
CA SER A 9 6.13 32.46 -4.06
C SER A 9 4.95 31.49 -3.91
N ILE A 10 4.24 31.19 -5.00
CA ILE A 10 3.16 30.21 -5.01
C ILE A 10 3.67 28.80 -4.75
N LEU A 11 4.81 28.43 -5.32
CA LEU A 11 5.46 27.14 -5.07
C LEU A 11 5.85 26.99 -3.61
N LEU A 12 6.38 28.02 -2.98
CA LEU A 12 6.72 28.01 -1.55
C LEU A 12 5.48 27.93 -0.66
N LEU A 13 4.38 28.58 -1.05
CA LEU A 13 3.11 28.52 -0.32
C LEU A 13 2.35 27.21 -0.54
N SER A 14 2.53 26.55 -1.69
CA SER A 14 1.88 25.28 -2.00
C SER A 14 2.64 24.05 -1.50
N SER A 15 3.83 24.24 -0.93
CA SER A 15 4.63 23.17 -0.33
C SER A 15 4.36 23.14 1.20
N PRO A 16 3.29 22.46 1.65
CA PRO A 16 2.80 22.64 3.02
C PRO A 16 3.74 22.05 4.07
N VAL A 17 4.61 21.12 3.70
CA VAL A 17 5.53 20.48 4.65
C VAL A 17 6.86 20.19 3.98
N ILE A 18 7.89 20.87 4.44
CA ILE A 18 9.29 20.59 4.07
C ILE A 18 9.66 19.25 4.76
N GLY A 19 9.88 18.19 3.98
CA GLY A 19 10.21 16.85 4.49
C GLY A 19 9.22 15.76 4.19
N GLU A 20 8.02 16.10 3.69
CA GLU A 20 7.04 15.13 3.20
C GLU A 20 7.09 14.97 1.67
N SER A 21 8.29 14.95 1.10
CA SER A 21 8.43 14.65 -0.32
C SER A 21 8.12 13.18 -0.56
N LYS A 22 7.20 12.93 -1.47
CA LYS A 22 6.88 11.59 -1.96
C LYS A 22 7.93 11.18 -2.99
N THR A 23 8.52 10.02 -2.78
CA THR A 23 9.49 9.41 -3.70
C THR A 23 8.97 8.06 -4.17
N ILE A 24 9.53 7.53 -5.25
CA ILE A 24 9.28 6.15 -5.68
C ILE A 24 10.48 5.32 -5.27
N GLU A 25 10.28 4.37 -4.39
CA GLU A 25 11.36 3.57 -3.81
C GLU A 25 11.02 2.09 -3.73
N THR A 26 12.07 1.31 -3.52
CA THR A 26 11.98 -0.09 -3.12
C THR A 26 12.29 -0.19 -1.64
N LEU A 27 11.37 -0.80 -0.87
CA LEU A 27 11.53 -1.08 0.54
C LEU A 27 11.29 -2.55 0.82
N TYR A 28 11.79 -3.02 1.95
CA TYR A 28 11.55 -4.38 2.45
C TYR A 28 10.89 -4.32 3.81
N GLU A 29 9.87 -5.17 3.99
CA GLU A 29 9.17 -5.32 5.25
C GLU A 29 9.95 -6.23 6.19
N TRP A 30 10.39 -5.68 7.30
CA TRP A 30 11.07 -6.43 8.37
C TRP A 30 10.11 -6.62 9.54
N LYS A 31 9.84 -7.87 9.88
CA LYS A 31 9.08 -8.21 11.09
C LYS A 31 10.04 -8.28 12.27
N THR A 32 9.84 -7.40 13.24
CA THR A 32 10.68 -7.32 14.43
C THR A 32 9.83 -7.50 15.70
N PRO A 33 10.43 -7.78 16.86
CA PRO A 33 9.69 -7.87 18.11
C PRO A 33 8.89 -6.61 18.46
N SER A 34 9.32 -5.43 17.97
CA SER A 34 8.64 -4.15 18.16
C SER A 34 7.65 -3.80 17.05
N GLY A 35 7.42 -4.71 16.08
CA GLY A 35 6.52 -4.51 14.96
C GLY A 35 7.21 -4.49 13.60
N ILE A 36 6.49 -4.04 12.59
CA ILE A 36 6.99 -3.95 11.22
C ILE A 36 7.88 -2.73 11.09
N GLN A 37 9.05 -2.93 10.45
CA GLN A 37 9.95 -1.88 10.02
C GLN A 37 10.15 -1.94 8.52
N TRP A 38 10.24 -0.78 7.88
CA TRP A 38 10.52 -0.64 6.46
C TRP A 38 11.98 -0.25 6.27
N ARG A 39 12.72 -1.01 5.46
CA ARG A 39 14.14 -0.79 5.22
C ARG A 39 14.47 -0.87 3.74
N GLU A 40 15.47 -0.10 3.32
CA GLU A 40 15.97 -0.12 1.93
C GLU A 40 16.74 -1.41 1.60
N ILE A 41 17.20 -2.12 2.60
CA ILE A 41 17.96 -3.37 2.47
C ILE A 41 17.11 -4.53 2.94
N GLY A 42 17.08 -5.59 2.14
CA GLY A 42 16.38 -6.83 2.46
C GLY A 42 16.61 -7.89 1.40
N ASP A 43 16.04 -9.06 1.61
CA ASP A 43 16.09 -10.18 0.70
C ASP A 43 14.66 -10.62 0.37
N LYS A 44 14.30 -10.59 -0.90
CA LYS A 44 12.95 -10.97 -1.39
C LYS A 44 12.54 -12.39 -1.04
N ASP A 45 13.49 -13.26 -0.73
CA ASP A 45 13.21 -14.64 -0.33
C ASP A 45 12.82 -14.75 1.15
N PHE A 46 13.10 -13.72 1.95
CA PHE A 46 12.80 -13.66 3.39
C PHE A 46 11.92 -12.49 3.80
N HIS A 47 11.93 -11.42 3.02
CA HIS A 47 11.21 -10.18 3.32
C HIS A 47 10.25 -9.84 2.20
N ALA A 48 9.06 -9.37 2.53
CA ALA A 48 8.19 -8.81 1.53
C ALA A 48 8.83 -7.57 0.90
N LYS A 49 8.76 -7.48 -0.44
CA LYS A 49 9.38 -6.41 -1.22
C LYS A 49 8.31 -5.45 -1.70
N TYR A 50 8.43 -4.21 -1.28
CA TYR A 50 7.58 -3.10 -1.70
C TYR A 50 8.24 -2.31 -2.82
N LYS A 51 7.43 -1.87 -3.78
CA LYS A 51 7.82 -0.86 -4.78
C LYS A 51 6.68 0.11 -5.01
N GLY A 52 6.94 1.38 -4.83
CA GLY A 52 5.94 2.42 -5.03
C GLY A 52 6.25 3.70 -4.28
N ASP A 53 5.19 4.45 -3.99
CA ASP A 53 5.28 5.74 -3.32
C ASP A 53 5.73 5.58 -1.87
N VAL A 54 6.70 6.40 -1.48
CA VAL A 54 7.28 6.41 -0.13
C VAL A 54 7.28 7.82 0.42
N VAL A 55 6.84 7.98 1.66
CA VAL A 55 6.90 9.21 2.43
C VAL A 55 7.52 8.90 3.80
N ILE A 56 8.57 9.61 4.15
CA ILE A 56 9.29 9.43 5.43
C ILE A 56 9.63 7.96 5.69
N GLY A 57 10.23 7.30 4.69
CA GLY A 57 10.70 5.92 4.79
C GLY A 57 9.61 4.84 4.90
N ARG A 58 8.35 5.16 4.61
CA ARG A 58 7.22 4.23 4.69
C ARG A 58 6.39 4.24 3.42
N PRO A 59 5.82 3.10 3.01
CA PRO A 59 4.79 3.08 1.97
C PRO A 59 3.66 4.07 2.25
N HIS A 60 3.40 4.95 1.30
CA HIS A 60 2.36 5.97 1.43
C HIS A 60 1.98 6.51 0.05
N GLY A 61 0.77 6.28 -0.39
CA GLY A 61 0.30 6.56 -1.74
C GLY A 61 -0.04 5.28 -2.46
N VAL A 62 0.52 5.01 -3.64
CA VAL A 62 0.24 3.80 -4.42
C VAL A 62 1.48 2.93 -4.52
N GLY A 63 1.33 1.64 -4.33
CA GLY A 63 2.45 0.71 -4.44
C GLY A 63 2.05 -0.75 -4.42
N THR A 64 3.05 -1.59 -4.68
CA THR A 64 2.92 -3.04 -4.75
C THR A 64 3.82 -3.70 -3.72
N LEU A 65 3.28 -4.62 -2.93
CA LEU A 65 4.03 -5.47 -2.01
C LEU A 65 3.94 -6.92 -2.47
N VAL A 66 5.08 -7.58 -2.61
CA VAL A 66 5.15 -9.01 -2.94
C VAL A 66 5.83 -9.74 -1.79
N TYR A 67 5.11 -10.72 -1.23
CA TYR A 67 5.61 -11.58 -0.16
C TYR A 67 6.49 -12.70 -0.71
N PRO A 68 7.36 -13.31 0.13
CA PRO A 68 8.19 -14.44 -0.31
C PRO A 68 7.41 -15.63 -0.88
N ASP A 69 6.18 -15.87 -0.42
CA ASP A 69 5.29 -16.93 -0.91
C ASP A 69 4.59 -16.57 -2.23
N GLY A 70 4.81 -15.37 -2.75
CA GLY A 70 4.19 -14.85 -3.98
C GLY A 70 2.86 -14.13 -3.76
N ASN A 71 2.31 -14.12 -2.55
CA ASN A 71 1.15 -13.29 -2.25
C ASN A 71 1.47 -11.84 -2.53
N LYS A 72 0.47 -11.07 -2.96
CA LYS A 72 0.71 -9.71 -3.46
C LYS A 72 -0.42 -8.76 -3.07
N TYR A 73 -0.06 -7.57 -2.64
CA TYR A 73 -0.98 -6.44 -2.51
C TYR A 73 -0.62 -5.36 -3.51
N VAL A 74 -1.61 -4.88 -4.23
CA VAL A 74 -1.52 -3.73 -5.14
C VAL A 74 -2.60 -2.74 -4.75
N GLY A 75 -2.22 -1.52 -4.42
CA GLY A 75 -3.20 -0.52 -4.05
C GLY A 75 -2.63 0.67 -3.31
N GLU A 76 -3.52 1.30 -2.56
CA GLU A 76 -3.20 2.49 -1.79
C GLU A 76 -2.64 2.13 -0.42
N TRP A 77 -1.81 3.02 0.09
CA TRP A 77 -1.06 2.87 1.34
C TRP A 77 -1.12 4.13 2.18
N MET A 78 -1.12 3.97 3.48
CA MET A 78 -0.99 5.06 4.44
C MET A 78 -0.09 4.62 5.59
N ASN A 79 1.03 5.34 5.79
CA ASN A 79 1.96 5.10 6.90
C ASN A 79 2.40 3.63 7.04
N GLY A 80 2.69 2.96 5.92
CA GLY A 80 3.15 1.58 5.90
C GLY A 80 2.04 0.53 6.00
N LEU A 81 0.76 0.93 5.95
CA LEU A 81 -0.39 0.03 6.03
C LEU A 81 -1.23 0.08 4.75
N PHE A 82 -1.86 -1.05 4.40
CA PHE A 82 -2.88 -1.08 3.36
C PHE A 82 -4.01 -0.13 3.74
N HIS A 83 -4.39 0.73 2.80
CA HIS A 83 -5.41 1.75 3.02
C HIS A 83 -6.05 2.13 1.69
N GLY A 84 -7.34 2.54 1.69
CA GLY A 84 -8.02 2.90 0.46
C GLY A 84 -8.25 1.71 -0.47
N GLN A 85 -8.29 1.94 -1.76
CA GLN A 85 -8.56 0.89 -2.75
C GLN A 85 -7.36 -0.02 -2.95
N GLY A 86 -7.61 -1.34 -2.97
CA GLY A 86 -6.55 -2.31 -3.16
C GLY A 86 -7.03 -3.70 -3.51
N ILE A 87 -6.08 -4.53 -3.91
CA ILE A 87 -6.28 -5.94 -4.25
C ILE A 87 -5.16 -6.75 -3.59
N TYR A 88 -5.57 -7.68 -2.74
CA TYR A 88 -4.66 -8.70 -2.20
C TYR A 88 -4.91 -10.02 -2.89
N THR A 89 -3.88 -10.61 -3.48
CA THR A 89 -3.98 -11.88 -4.22
C THR A 89 -3.16 -12.96 -3.51
N ILE A 90 -3.78 -14.13 -3.32
CA ILE A 90 -3.13 -15.32 -2.79
C ILE A 90 -2.57 -16.12 -3.95
N ALA A 91 -1.25 -16.34 -3.97
CA ALA A 91 -0.58 -16.98 -5.09
C ALA A 91 -0.94 -18.46 -5.25
N SER A 92 -1.18 -19.18 -4.14
CA SER A 92 -1.41 -20.62 -4.14
C SER A 92 -2.71 -21.06 -4.83
N ASP A 93 -3.78 -20.26 -4.73
CA ASP A 93 -5.11 -20.60 -5.24
C ASP A 93 -5.70 -19.54 -6.18
N GLY A 94 -5.06 -18.39 -6.29
CA GLY A 94 -5.50 -17.27 -7.13
C GLY A 94 -6.68 -16.49 -6.57
N TYR A 95 -7.05 -16.71 -5.32
CA TYR A 95 -8.08 -15.93 -4.65
C TYR A 95 -7.63 -14.49 -4.46
N SER A 96 -8.58 -13.56 -4.54
CA SER A 96 -8.29 -12.15 -4.37
C SER A 96 -9.30 -11.46 -3.46
N TYR A 97 -8.80 -10.51 -2.67
CA TYR A 97 -9.58 -9.64 -1.80
C TYR A 97 -9.56 -8.25 -2.40
N VAL A 98 -10.69 -7.81 -2.94
CA VAL A 98 -10.81 -6.56 -3.71
C VAL A 98 -11.72 -5.59 -2.99
N GLY A 99 -11.26 -4.38 -2.77
CA GLY A 99 -12.08 -3.33 -2.19
C GLY A 99 -11.32 -2.30 -1.41
N GLU A 100 -11.99 -1.75 -0.40
CA GLU A 100 -11.43 -0.71 0.46
C GLU A 100 -10.78 -1.32 1.69
N TYR A 101 -9.54 -0.94 1.90
CA TYR A 101 -8.72 -1.34 3.06
C TYR A 101 -8.65 -0.22 4.07
N ARG A 102 -8.62 -0.58 5.33
CA ARG A 102 -8.37 0.33 6.45
C ARG A 102 -7.48 -0.36 7.48
N ILE A 103 -6.44 0.35 7.91
CA ILE A 103 -5.53 -0.13 8.97
C ILE A 103 -5.02 -1.56 8.67
N GLY A 104 -4.62 -1.80 7.42
CA GLY A 104 -4.03 -3.06 6.99
C GLY A 104 -5.00 -4.20 6.67
N SER A 105 -6.31 -3.99 6.79
CA SER A 105 -7.32 -5.05 6.57
C SER A 105 -8.44 -4.62 5.63
N LEU A 106 -9.02 -5.57 4.91
CA LEU A 106 -10.17 -5.31 4.05
C LEU A 106 -11.37 -4.88 4.92
N TRP A 107 -11.82 -3.64 4.71
CA TRP A 107 -12.95 -3.07 5.42
C TRP A 107 -14.28 -3.32 4.69
N ASN A 108 -14.34 -2.96 3.42
CA ASN A 108 -15.47 -3.22 2.54
C ASN A 108 -14.97 -3.75 1.20
N GLY A 109 -15.48 -4.88 0.76
CA GLY A 109 -15.08 -5.45 -0.51
C GLY A 109 -15.59 -6.86 -0.71
N THR A 110 -14.94 -7.57 -1.63
CA THR A 110 -15.30 -8.92 -2.01
C THR A 110 -14.08 -9.84 -2.01
N MET A 111 -14.32 -11.08 -1.61
CA MET A 111 -13.39 -12.15 -1.87
C MET A 111 -13.84 -12.88 -3.14
N LYS A 112 -12.93 -12.98 -4.10
CA LYS A 112 -13.16 -13.61 -5.40
C LYS A 112 -12.28 -14.83 -5.56
N GLU A 113 -12.83 -15.87 -6.15
CA GLU A 113 -12.08 -17.01 -6.62
C GLU A 113 -11.27 -16.65 -7.87
N LYS A 114 -10.35 -17.53 -8.29
CA LYS A 114 -9.48 -17.33 -9.45
C LYS A 114 -10.24 -17.04 -10.74
N ASP A 115 -11.43 -17.65 -10.92
CA ASP A 115 -12.29 -17.45 -12.08
C ASP A 115 -13.13 -16.16 -12.03
N GLY A 116 -13.01 -15.37 -10.95
CA GLY A 116 -13.76 -14.14 -10.73
C GLY A 116 -15.10 -14.31 -10.01
N THR A 117 -15.49 -15.54 -9.68
CA THR A 117 -16.70 -15.81 -8.90
C THR A 117 -16.56 -15.22 -7.50
N ILE A 118 -17.60 -14.55 -7.02
CA ILE A 118 -17.62 -13.99 -5.66
C ILE A 118 -17.95 -15.09 -4.66
N ASP A 119 -17.03 -15.38 -3.75
CA ASP A 119 -17.25 -16.31 -2.65
C ASP A 119 -18.01 -15.65 -1.50
N TYR A 120 -17.56 -14.46 -1.08
CA TYR A 120 -18.26 -13.69 -0.06
C TYR A 120 -17.94 -12.19 -0.15
N LYS A 121 -18.74 -11.41 0.56
CA LYS A 121 -18.51 -9.97 0.76
C LYS A 121 -17.99 -9.70 2.17
N VAL A 122 -17.25 -8.62 2.30
CA VAL A 122 -16.84 -8.05 3.58
C VAL A 122 -17.50 -6.69 3.73
N VAL A 123 -18.19 -6.46 4.83
CA VAL A 123 -18.83 -5.19 5.15
C VAL A 123 -18.46 -4.82 6.59
N ASN A 124 -17.84 -3.67 6.76
CA ASN A 124 -17.36 -3.20 8.07
C ASN A 124 -16.54 -4.28 8.81
N TRP A 125 -15.54 -4.86 8.11
CA TRP A 125 -14.69 -5.98 8.54
C TRP A 125 -15.42 -7.31 8.81
N LYS A 126 -16.72 -7.40 8.54
CA LYS A 126 -17.49 -8.62 8.77
C LYS A 126 -17.71 -9.38 7.47
N LYS A 127 -17.43 -10.68 7.49
CA LYS A 127 -17.71 -11.58 6.38
C LYS A 127 -19.23 -11.81 6.27
N ILE A 128 -19.77 -11.59 5.08
CA ILE A 128 -21.18 -11.85 4.75
C ILE A 128 -21.18 -12.86 3.62
N LYS A 129 -21.75 -14.03 3.87
CA LYS A 129 -21.94 -15.05 2.82
C LYS A 129 -23.04 -14.61 1.86
N GLN A 130 -22.84 -14.97 0.61
CA GLN A 130 -23.85 -14.80 -0.45
C GLN A 130 -24.87 -15.92 -0.42
#